data_3db1a5b589c12f44973fd579deebf37b
#
_entry.id   3db1a5b589c12f44973fd579deebf37b
#
_cell.length_a   1.000
_cell.length_b   1.000
_cell.length_c   1.000
_cell.angle_alpha   90.00
_cell.angle_beta   90.00
_cell.angle_gamma   90.00
#
_symmetry.space_group_name_H-M   'P 1'
#
loop_
_entity.id
_entity.type
_entity.pdbx_description
1 polymer ?
#
loop_
_entity_poly.entity_id
_entity_poly.type
_entity_poly.pdbx_seq_one_letter_code
_entity_poly.pdbx_strand_id
1 'polypeptide(L)' 'MSGFNDRYSHLLSKARQAMRFGRCAWAVQSTGEQVAVALVLNRADWLDELGYTLAEAIERAGQEWVAMIPQVARQLAESR' A
#
# COMPACT_ATOMS: atom_id res chain seq x y z
N MET A 1 20.97 7.42 -8.80
CA MET A 1 19.87 6.55 -8.35
C MET A 1 18.81 7.35 -7.66
N SER A 2 17.58 7.22 -8.09
CA SER A 2 16.52 8.03 -7.53
C SER A 2 15.83 7.31 -6.39
N GLY A 3 15.49 8.04 -5.32
CA GLY A 3 14.71 7.52 -4.22
C GLY A 3 13.32 7.08 -4.64
N PHE A 4 12.85 7.62 -5.76
CA PHE A 4 11.55 7.23 -6.32
C PHE A 4 11.51 5.74 -6.64
N ASN A 5 12.55 5.23 -7.32
CA ASN A 5 12.60 3.80 -7.66
C ASN A 5 12.64 2.92 -6.42
N ASP A 6 13.38 3.35 -5.40
CA ASP A 6 13.47 2.60 -4.15
C ASP A 6 12.11 2.57 -3.44
N ARG A 7 11.44 3.71 -3.39
CA ARG A 7 10.12 3.79 -2.76
C ARG A 7 9.09 2.97 -3.53
N TYR A 8 9.14 3.03 -4.85
CA TYR A 8 8.23 2.26 -5.69
C TYR A 8 8.42 0.76 -5.46
N SER A 9 9.67 0.30 -5.50
CA SER A 9 9.99 -1.11 -5.28
C SER A 9 9.55 -1.57 -3.90
N HIS A 10 9.75 -0.72 -2.90
CA HIS A 10 9.36 -1.02 -1.53
C HIS A 10 7.84 -1.22 -1.41
N LEU A 11 7.09 -0.25 -1.93
CA LEU A 11 5.63 -0.33 -1.87
C LEU A 11 5.11 -1.52 -2.67
N LEU A 12 5.64 -1.74 -3.86
CA LEU A 12 5.26 -2.86 -4.70
C LEU A 12 5.50 -4.19 -3.97
N SER A 13 6.65 -4.33 -3.32
CA SER A 13 7.00 -5.54 -2.58
C SER A 13 6.04 -5.79 -1.43
N LYS A 14 5.75 -4.74 -0.65
CA LYS A 14 4.85 -4.86 0.49
C LYS A 14 3.43 -5.18 0.07
N ALA A 15 2.96 -4.53 -1.00
CA ALA A 15 1.63 -4.80 -1.53
C ALA A 15 1.54 -6.22 -2.09
N ARG A 16 2.59 -6.68 -2.76
CA ARG A 16 2.60 -8.04 -3.30
C ARG A 16 2.56 -9.08 -2.19
N GLN A 17 3.30 -8.87 -1.11
CA GLN A 17 3.26 -9.76 0.04
C GLN A 17 1.86 -9.85 0.64
N ALA A 18 1.21 -8.70 0.82
CA ALA A 18 -0.14 -8.67 1.38
C ALA A 18 -1.15 -9.31 0.44
N MET A 19 -1.01 -9.06 -0.87
CA MET A 19 -1.90 -9.67 -1.86
C MET A 19 -1.75 -11.20 -1.85
N ARG A 20 -0.52 -11.68 -1.69
CA ARG A 20 -0.20 -13.09 -1.80
C ARG A 20 -0.53 -13.87 -0.52
N PHE A 21 -0.22 -13.28 0.62
CA PHE A 21 -0.32 -13.98 1.91
C PHE A 21 -1.42 -13.42 2.81
N GLY A 22 -2.11 -12.39 2.38
CA GLY A 22 -3.28 -11.88 3.06
C GLY A 22 -2.99 -11.00 4.26
N ARG A 23 -4.00 -10.92 5.13
CA ARG A 23 -3.97 -10.00 6.27
C ARG A 23 -2.79 -10.25 7.21
N CYS A 24 -2.38 -11.50 7.38
CA CYS A 24 -1.27 -11.82 8.29
C CYS A 24 0.02 -11.14 7.87
N ALA A 25 0.31 -11.14 6.56
CA ALA A 25 1.50 -10.47 6.06
C ALA A 25 1.37 -8.96 6.17
N TRP A 26 0.17 -8.44 5.90
CA TRP A 26 -0.11 -7.01 6.02
C TRP A 26 0.03 -6.52 7.45
N ALA A 27 -0.46 -7.31 8.41
CA ALA A 27 -0.56 -6.90 9.82
C ALA A 27 0.82 -6.65 10.46
N VAL A 28 1.87 -7.26 9.93
CA VAL A 28 3.22 -7.09 10.50
C VAL A 28 3.99 -5.94 9.86
N GLN A 29 3.39 -5.27 8.90
CA GLN A 29 4.03 -4.12 8.26
C GLN A 29 3.92 -2.88 9.15
N SER A 30 4.73 -1.87 8.87
CA SER A 30 4.62 -0.60 9.60
C SER A 30 3.29 0.06 9.30
N THR A 31 2.86 0.99 10.17
CA THR A 31 1.58 1.67 9.98
C THR A 31 1.50 2.37 8.63
N GLY A 32 2.56 3.07 8.24
CA GLY A 32 2.58 3.75 6.95
C GLY A 32 2.46 2.77 5.79
N GLU A 33 3.15 1.64 5.87
CA GLU A 33 3.07 0.59 4.86
C GLU A 33 1.66 -0.01 4.82
N GLN A 34 1.10 -0.30 5.99
CA GLN A 34 -0.25 -0.86 6.07
C GLN A 34 -1.28 0.03 5.39
N VAL A 35 -1.20 1.34 5.64
CA VAL A 35 -2.13 2.29 5.05
C VAL A 35 -1.97 2.35 3.54
N ALA A 36 -0.73 2.51 3.06
CA ALA A 36 -0.47 2.60 1.62
C ALA A 36 -0.87 1.31 0.91
N VAL A 37 -0.56 0.16 1.49
CA VAL A 37 -0.91 -1.14 0.90
C VAL A 37 -2.42 -1.34 0.85
N ALA A 38 -3.13 -0.94 1.91
CA ALA A 38 -4.59 -1.03 1.92
C ALA A 38 -5.19 -0.20 0.78
N LEU A 39 -4.62 0.98 0.52
CA LEU A 39 -5.07 1.82 -0.60
C LEU A 39 -4.79 1.15 -1.94
N VAL A 40 -3.58 0.59 -2.10
CA VAL A 40 -3.20 -0.10 -3.35
C VAL A 40 -4.15 -1.25 -3.64
N LEU A 41 -4.47 -2.05 -2.63
CA LEU A 41 -5.28 -3.25 -2.80
C LEU A 41 -6.78 -2.99 -2.67
N ASN A 42 -7.16 -1.74 -2.47
CA ASN A 42 -8.56 -1.34 -2.30
C ASN A 42 -9.23 -2.10 -1.16
N ARG A 43 -8.55 -2.17 -0.02
CA ARG A 43 -9.03 -2.88 1.15
C ARG A 43 -9.52 -1.89 2.21
N ALA A 44 -10.75 -1.40 2.02
CA ALA A 44 -11.36 -0.47 2.97
C ALA A 44 -11.53 -1.11 4.35
N ASP A 45 -11.73 -2.42 4.40
CA ASP A 45 -11.84 -3.15 5.66
C ASP A 45 -10.56 -3.05 6.49
N TRP A 46 -9.41 -3.05 5.84
CA TRP A 46 -8.13 -2.90 6.54
C TRP A 46 -7.94 -1.49 7.06
N LEU A 47 -8.42 -0.49 6.31
CA LEU A 47 -8.39 0.89 6.79
C LEU A 47 -9.30 1.07 8.01
N ASP A 48 -10.46 0.44 7.98
CA ASP A 48 -11.37 0.47 9.12
C ASP A 48 -10.72 -0.15 10.37
N GLU A 49 -9.99 -1.24 10.19
CA GLU A 49 -9.26 -1.87 11.28
C GLU A 49 -8.27 -0.92 11.93
N LEU A 50 -7.62 -0.10 11.11
CA LEU A 50 -6.65 0.88 11.61
C LEU A 50 -7.31 2.16 12.14
N GLY A 51 -8.62 2.32 11.90
CA GLY A 51 -9.35 3.50 12.32
C GLY A 51 -9.19 4.69 11.40
N TYR A 52 -8.84 4.48 10.14
CA TYR A 52 -8.66 5.56 9.19
C TYR A 52 -9.81 5.68 8.22
N THR A 53 -10.23 6.92 7.96
CA THR A 53 -11.04 7.23 6.78
C THR A 53 -10.13 7.22 5.55
N LEU A 54 -10.72 7.22 4.35
CA LEU A 54 -9.93 7.32 3.12
C LEU A 54 -9.06 8.57 3.11
N ALA A 55 -9.64 9.70 3.49
CA ALA A 55 -8.91 10.96 3.49
C ALA A 55 -7.72 10.91 4.46
N GLU A 56 -7.95 10.35 5.64
CA GLU A 56 -6.88 10.20 6.63
C GLU A 56 -5.80 9.23 6.13
N ALA A 57 -6.22 8.18 5.45
CA ALA A 57 -5.28 7.21 4.90
C ALA A 57 -4.38 7.86 3.85
N ILE A 58 -4.95 8.65 2.97
CA ILE A 58 -4.20 9.36 1.94
C ILE A 58 -3.18 10.30 2.58
N GLU A 59 -3.61 11.02 3.60
CA GLU A 59 -2.72 11.93 4.33
C GLU A 59 -1.61 11.16 5.03
N ARG A 60 -1.95 10.07 5.68
CA ARG A 60 -0.97 9.26 6.42
C ARG A 60 0.05 8.61 5.50
N ALA A 61 -0.37 8.14 4.33
CA ALA A 61 0.53 7.51 3.37
C ALA A 61 1.54 8.51 2.81
N GLY A 62 1.13 9.75 2.63
CA GLY A 62 2.00 10.80 2.13
C GLY A 62 1.99 10.91 0.61
N GLN A 63 2.36 12.09 0.14
CA GLN A 63 2.26 12.42 -1.28
C GLN A 63 3.08 11.50 -2.18
N GLU A 64 4.26 11.11 -1.71
CA GLU A 64 5.15 10.30 -2.55
C GLU A 64 4.55 8.92 -2.83
N TRP A 65 4.03 8.28 -1.80
CA TRP A 65 3.42 6.96 -1.98
C TRP A 65 2.08 7.06 -2.69
N VAL A 66 1.27 8.08 -2.35
CA VAL A 66 -0.03 8.27 -3.00
C VAL A 66 0.14 8.43 -4.50
N ALA A 67 1.17 9.16 -4.93
CA ALA A 67 1.43 9.36 -6.36
C ALA A 67 1.75 8.05 -7.09
N MET A 68 2.28 7.06 -6.37
CA MET A 68 2.65 5.78 -6.95
C MET A 68 1.53 4.74 -6.93
N ILE A 69 0.51 4.96 -6.10
CA ILE A 69 -0.53 3.95 -5.88
C ILE A 69 -1.17 3.45 -7.17
N PRO A 70 -1.60 4.32 -8.10
CA PRO A 70 -2.23 3.81 -9.31
C PRO A 70 -1.31 2.91 -10.14
N GLN A 71 -0.04 3.26 -10.21
CA GLN A 71 0.92 2.48 -11.00
C GLN A 71 1.21 1.14 -10.33
N VAL A 72 1.39 1.13 -9.02
CA VAL A 72 1.60 -0.11 -8.27
C VAL A 72 0.39 -1.02 -8.42
N ALA A 73 -0.80 -0.48 -8.24
CA ALA A 73 -2.04 -1.25 -8.36
C ALA A 73 -2.17 -1.88 -9.74
N ARG A 74 -1.84 -1.11 -10.77
CA ARG A 74 -1.90 -1.59 -12.15
C ARG A 74 -0.91 -2.73 -12.39
N GLN A 75 0.31 -2.57 -11.87
CA GLN A 75 1.33 -3.59 -12.04
C GLN A 75 0.95 -4.90 -11.34
N LEU A 76 0.35 -4.80 -10.15
CA LEU A 76 -0.11 -5.99 -9.45
C LEU A 76 -1.24 -6.69 -10.19
N ALA A 77 -2.15 -5.92 -10.77
CA ALA A 77 -3.24 -6.48 -11.56
C ALA A 77 -2.72 -7.26 -12.77
N GLU A 78 -1.66 -6.74 -13.40
CA GLU A 78 -1.05 -7.40 -14.56
C GLU A 78 -0.30 -8.67 -14.17
N SER A 79 0.12 -8.77 -12.91
CA SER A 79 0.92 -9.90 -12.43
C SER A 79 0.07 -11.08 -11.97
N ARG A 80 -1.24 -10.91 -11.92
CA ARG A 80 -2.14 -11.97 -11.46
C ARG A 80 -2.39 -13.04 -12.48
#